data_ea0355ac5c02e57cc6a0655d6455a6c7
#
_entry.id   ea0355ac5c02e57cc6a0655d6455a6c7
#
_cell.length_a   1.000
_cell.length_b   1.000
_cell.length_c   1.000
_cell.angle_alpha   90.00
_cell.angle_beta   90.00
_cell.angle_gamma   90.00
#
_symmetry.space_group_name_H-M   'P 1'
#
loop_
_entity.id
_entity.type
_entity.pdbx_description
1 polymer ?
#
loop_
_entity_poly.entity_id
_entity_poly.type
_entity_poly.pdbx_seq_one_letter_code
_entity_poly.pdbx_strand_id
1 'polypeptide(L)'
;MSKHHRKNNCEERFMAIGYPMFEHIAFKTLSDKARSILLLFLYRYNGLNNGEIHLTSREIQKWYGYGKGTAHQKLIELYEHGFIYPVKIGGFTSHQGTIWRLTFKKTNKDISTNDWKRFDKNKNRVPDLEPYETIDRTF
;
A
#
# COMPACT_ATOMS: atom_id res chain seq x y z
N MET A 1 26.83 28.53 0.79
CA MET A 1 25.69 29.19 1.40
C MET A 1 24.45 28.34 1.32
N SER A 2 24.03 28.02 0.13
CA SER A 2 22.79 27.25 -0.06
C SER A 2 22.81 25.88 0.59
N LYS A 3 23.96 25.31 0.81
CA LYS A 3 24.11 23.99 1.43
C LYS A 3 23.53 23.91 2.84
N HIS A 4 23.58 24.99 3.55
CA HIS A 4 23.14 25.02 4.93
C HIS A 4 21.63 24.85 5.04
N HIS A 5 20.91 25.42 4.13
CA HIS A 5 19.46 25.38 4.14
C HIS A 5 18.92 23.98 3.97
N ARG A 6 19.60 23.17 3.15
CA ARG A 6 19.12 21.82 2.91
C ARG A 6 19.24 20.92 4.10
N LYS A 7 20.24 21.11 4.93
CA LYS A 7 20.39 20.29 6.13
C LYS A 7 19.27 20.55 7.12
N ASN A 8 18.85 21.77 7.22
CA ASN A 8 17.82 22.12 8.17
C ASN A 8 16.43 21.71 7.74
N ASN A 9 16.23 21.47 6.44
CA ASN A 9 14.93 21.11 5.91
C ASN A 9 14.59 19.63 6.10
N CYS A 10 15.49 18.86 6.67
CA CYS A 10 15.29 17.42 6.84
C CYS A 10 15.01 17.03 8.28
N GLU A 11 14.52 17.97 9.06
CA GLU A 11 14.26 17.71 10.48
C GLU A 11 13.15 16.71 10.67
N GLU A 12 12.12 16.77 9.85
CA GLU A 12 10.97 15.90 9.97
C GLU A 12 10.84 14.99 8.78
N ARG A 13 10.55 13.74 9.08
CA ARG A 13 10.15 12.81 8.04
C ARG A 13 8.72 13.13 7.63
N PHE A 14 8.41 12.92 6.38
CA PHE A 14 7.07 13.17 5.87
C PHE A 14 6.65 12.03 4.95
N MET A 15 5.34 11.92 4.75
CA MET A 15 4.74 10.98 3.81
C MET A 15 4.23 11.76 2.62
N ALA A 16 4.55 11.29 1.42
CA ALA A 16 4.20 12.00 0.21
C ALA A 16 3.13 11.26 -0.58
N ILE A 17 2.10 11.98 -0.97
CA ILE A 17 1.08 11.52 -1.90
C ILE A 17 1.06 12.52 -3.05
N GLY A 18 1.31 12.04 -4.27
CA GLY A 18 1.29 12.91 -5.44
C GLY A 18 -0.10 13.43 -5.74
N TYR A 19 -0.19 14.65 -6.25
CA TYR A 19 -1.47 15.25 -6.62
C TYR A 19 -2.26 14.39 -7.60
N PRO A 20 -1.67 13.86 -8.69
CA PRO A 20 -2.44 13.04 -9.63
C PRO A 20 -3.10 11.83 -8.98
N MET A 21 -2.41 11.18 -8.04
CA MET A 21 -2.98 10.03 -7.34
C MET A 21 -4.09 10.45 -6.40
N PHE A 22 -3.88 11.52 -5.66
CA PHE A 22 -4.88 12.04 -4.71
C PHE A 22 -6.16 12.44 -5.42
N GLU A 23 -6.04 12.99 -6.62
CA GLU A 23 -7.19 13.48 -7.40
C GLU A 23 -7.87 12.39 -8.23
N HIS A 24 -7.28 11.22 -8.31
CA HIS A 24 -7.77 10.14 -9.15
C HIS A 24 -8.98 9.44 -8.52
N ILE A 25 -9.87 8.93 -9.39
CA ILE A 25 -11.07 8.24 -8.92
C ILE A 25 -10.75 7.02 -8.07
N ALA A 26 -9.65 6.33 -8.35
CA ALA A 26 -9.23 5.18 -7.54
C ALA A 26 -9.02 5.57 -6.08
N PHE A 27 -8.45 6.74 -5.83
CA PHE A 27 -8.22 7.22 -4.47
C PHE A 27 -9.51 7.78 -3.86
N LYS A 28 -10.26 8.53 -4.64
CA LYS A 28 -11.50 9.17 -4.16
C LYS A 28 -12.54 8.15 -3.69
N THR A 29 -12.56 6.99 -4.30
CA THR A 29 -13.54 5.94 -3.99
C THR A 29 -13.08 4.99 -2.88
N LEU A 30 -11.87 5.14 -2.38
CA LEU A 30 -11.42 4.38 -1.23
C LEU A 30 -12.28 4.71 -0.01
N SER A 31 -12.55 3.71 0.80
CA SER A 31 -13.17 3.94 2.11
C SER A 31 -12.19 4.68 3.03
N ASP A 32 -12.71 5.34 4.04
CA ASP A 32 -11.89 6.08 4.99
C ASP A 32 -10.89 5.16 5.69
N LYS A 33 -11.31 3.96 6.04
CA LYS A 33 -10.43 3.00 6.70
C LYS A 33 -9.32 2.52 5.78
N ALA A 34 -9.62 2.32 4.48
CA ALA A 34 -8.60 1.93 3.52
C ALA A 34 -7.56 3.05 3.35
N ARG A 35 -8.01 4.30 3.29
CA ARG A 35 -7.09 5.43 3.22
C ARG A 35 -6.18 5.51 4.44
N SER A 36 -6.74 5.25 5.63
CA SER A 36 -5.95 5.24 6.85
C SER A 36 -4.86 4.16 6.80
N ILE A 37 -5.21 2.99 6.29
CA ILE A 37 -4.23 1.90 6.15
C ILE A 37 -3.18 2.24 5.11
N LEU A 38 -3.55 2.92 4.04
CA LEU A 38 -2.59 3.38 3.04
C LEU A 38 -1.56 4.33 3.67
N LEU A 39 -2.00 5.21 4.57
CA LEU A 39 -1.09 6.07 5.30
C LEU A 39 -0.11 5.26 6.15
N LEU A 40 -0.57 4.17 6.74
CA LEU A 40 0.32 3.31 7.51
C LEU A 40 1.38 2.64 6.64
N PHE A 41 1.02 2.26 5.41
CA PHE A 41 2.00 1.78 4.44
C PHE A 41 3.05 2.85 4.13
N LEU A 42 2.60 4.08 3.92
CA LEU A 42 3.53 5.18 3.65
C LEU A 42 4.43 5.47 4.85
N TYR A 43 3.92 5.30 6.05
CA TYR A 43 4.71 5.43 7.26
C TYR A 43 5.83 4.38 7.33
N ARG A 44 5.52 3.14 6.90
CA ARG A 44 6.50 2.04 6.88
C ARG A 44 7.50 2.16 5.74
N TYR A 45 7.13 2.81 4.65
CA TYR A 45 7.99 2.98 3.49
C TYR A 45 9.13 3.94 3.82
N ASN A 46 10.37 3.52 3.56
CA ASN A 46 11.54 4.33 3.88
C ASN A 46 12.35 4.76 2.66
N GLY A 47 11.83 4.54 1.45
CA GLY A 47 12.53 4.87 0.22
C GLY A 47 13.33 3.73 -0.37
N LEU A 48 13.65 2.70 0.42
CA LEU A 48 14.49 1.58 -0.01
C LEU A 48 13.80 0.23 0.14
N ASN A 49 12.72 0.15 0.90
CA ASN A 49 12.11 -1.12 1.28
C ASN A 49 10.84 -1.46 0.50
N ASN A 50 10.60 -0.82 -0.64
CA ASN A 50 9.41 -1.17 -1.41
C ASN A 50 9.55 -2.59 -1.97
N GLY A 51 8.50 -3.37 -1.83
CA GLY A 51 8.54 -4.80 -2.14
C GLY A 51 8.91 -5.66 -0.95
N GLU A 52 9.25 -5.04 0.17
CA GLU A 52 9.61 -5.73 1.41
C GLU A 52 8.86 -5.16 2.61
N ILE A 53 7.72 -4.54 2.37
CA ILE A 53 6.95 -3.90 3.44
C ILE A 53 6.07 -4.96 4.11
N HIS A 54 6.29 -5.16 5.41
CA HIS A 54 5.47 -6.04 6.22
C HIS A 54 4.37 -5.23 6.88
N LEU A 55 3.14 -5.68 6.72
CA LEU A 55 2.01 -5.09 7.44
C LEU A 55 0.94 -6.16 7.60
N THR A 56 0.59 -6.46 8.83
CA THR A 56 -0.39 -7.49 9.15
C THR A 56 -1.68 -6.87 9.67
N SER A 57 -2.76 -7.64 9.63
CA SER A 57 -4.03 -7.22 10.21
C SER A 57 -3.90 -6.92 11.70
N ARG A 58 -3.05 -7.66 12.39
CA ARG A 58 -2.80 -7.44 13.81
C ARG A 58 -2.17 -6.07 14.06
N GLU A 59 -1.22 -5.68 13.23
CA GLU A 59 -0.59 -4.38 13.36
C GLU A 59 -1.56 -3.24 13.07
N ILE A 60 -2.40 -3.42 12.05
CA ILE A 60 -3.44 -2.45 11.73
C ILE A 60 -4.40 -2.30 12.91
N GLN A 61 -4.74 -3.41 13.56
CA GLN A 61 -5.60 -3.40 14.73
C GLN A 61 -4.96 -2.61 15.87
N LYS A 62 -3.66 -2.76 16.08
CA LYS A 62 -2.94 -2.01 17.10
C LYS A 62 -2.95 -0.52 16.83
N TRP A 63 -2.81 -0.13 15.57
CA TRP A 63 -2.74 1.28 15.20
C TRP A 63 -4.10 1.98 15.26
N TYR A 64 -5.13 1.33 14.75
CA TYR A 64 -6.42 1.98 14.51
C TYR A 64 -7.58 1.35 15.28
N GLY A 65 -7.38 0.20 15.89
CA GLY A 65 -8.45 -0.50 16.56
C GLY A 65 -9.44 -1.20 15.63
N TYR A 66 -9.11 -1.33 14.36
CA TYR A 66 -9.99 -2.04 13.44
C TYR A 66 -9.97 -3.55 13.74
N GLY A 67 -11.11 -4.22 13.62
CA GLY A 67 -11.16 -5.66 13.76
C GLY A 67 -10.33 -6.35 12.68
N LYS A 68 -9.88 -7.56 12.98
CA LYS A 68 -9.03 -8.32 12.06
C LYS A 68 -9.67 -8.52 10.69
N GLY A 69 -10.95 -8.89 10.68
CA GLY A 69 -11.69 -9.08 9.43
C GLY A 69 -11.81 -7.80 8.63
N THR A 70 -12.09 -6.69 9.31
CA THR A 70 -12.16 -5.38 8.67
C THR A 70 -10.82 -4.98 8.08
N ALA A 71 -9.74 -5.14 8.85
CA ALA A 71 -8.40 -4.82 8.37
C ALA A 71 -8.06 -5.62 7.11
N HIS A 72 -8.37 -6.91 7.12
CA HIS A 72 -8.11 -7.77 5.96
C HIS A 72 -8.91 -7.31 4.74
N GLN A 73 -10.18 -6.99 4.92
CA GLN A 73 -11.03 -6.49 3.82
C GLN A 73 -10.48 -5.19 3.23
N LYS A 74 -9.95 -4.31 4.07
CA LYS A 74 -9.41 -3.03 3.61
C LYS A 74 -8.08 -3.20 2.89
N LEU A 75 -7.30 -4.19 3.27
CA LEU A 75 -6.10 -4.54 2.50
C LEU A 75 -6.49 -5.03 1.11
N ILE A 76 -7.51 -5.86 1.00
CA ILE A 76 -8.03 -6.31 -0.29
C ILE A 76 -8.55 -5.12 -1.10
N GLU A 77 -9.26 -4.19 -0.46
CA GLU A 77 -9.73 -2.98 -1.13
C GLU A 77 -8.58 -2.19 -1.73
N LEU A 78 -7.50 -1.98 -0.96
CA LEU A 78 -6.31 -1.27 -1.45
C LEU A 78 -5.67 -2.01 -2.62
N TYR A 79 -5.64 -3.33 -2.59
CA TYR A 79 -5.15 -4.13 -3.70
C TYR A 79 -6.02 -3.95 -4.94
N GLU A 80 -7.32 -4.07 -4.77
CA GLU A 80 -8.26 -3.97 -5.90
C GLU A 80 -8.29 -2.57 -6.51
N HIS A 81 -8.05 -1.54 -5.71
CA HIS A 81 -7.93 -0.17 -6.22
C HIS A 81 -6.57 0.11 -6.84
N GLY A 82 -5.63 -0.82 -6.72
CA GLY A 82 -4.36 -0.73 -7.42
C GLY A 82 -3.25 -0.01 -6.68
N PHE A 83 -3.37 0.19 -5.38
CA PHE A 83 -2.35 0.93 -4.62
C PHE A 83 -1.28 0.05 -4.00
N ILE A 84 -1.61 -1.18 -3.65
CA ILE A 84 -0.67 -2.13 -3.08
C ILE A 84 -0.72 -3.44 -3.85
N TYR A 85 0.36 -4.19 -3.80
CA TYR A 85 0.43 -5.50 -4.44
C TYR A 85 1.14 -6.48 -3.49
N PRO A 86 0.57 -7.68 -3.26
CA PRO A 86 1.21 -8.66 -2.38
C PRO A 86 2.35 -9.36 -3.10
N VAL A 87 3.56 -9.16 -2.62
CA VAL A 87 4.74 -9.82 -3.17
C VAL A 87 4.79 -11.27 -2.72
N LYS A 88 4.47 -11.49 -1.43
CA LYS A 88 4.35 -12.81 -0.84
C LYS A 88 3.19 -12.79 0.14
N ILE A 89 2.31 -13.77 0.04
CA ILE A 89 1.16 -13.87 0.92
C ILE A 89 1.47 -14.86 2.06
N GLY A 90 1.27 -14.40 3.30
CA GLY A 90 1.46 -15.24 4.47
C GLY A 90 0.37 -16.29 4.57
N GLY A 91 0.75 -17.54 4.88
CA GLY A 91 -0.18 -18.64 5.04
C GLY A 91 -0.47 -18.93 6.51
N PHE A 92 -1.40 -19.85 6.74
CA PHE A 92 -1.79 -20.24 8.09
C PHE A 92 -0.65 -20.87 8.89
N THR A 93 0.22 -21.61 8.21
CA THR A 93 1.31 -22.32 8.86
C THR A 93 2.58 -21.49 8.96
N SER A 94 2.63 -20.38 8.26
CA SER A 94 3.78 -19.49 8.30
C SER A 94 3.48 -18.40 9.33
N HIS A 95 4.44 -18.11 10.18
CA HIS A 95 4.31 -17.02 11.15
C HIS A 95 4.59 -15.66 10.51
N GLN A 96 4.86 -15.65 9.22
CA GLN A 96 5.16 -14.43 8.48
C GLN A 96 3.89 -13.90 7.86
N GLY A 97 3.67 -12.61 8.04
CA GLY A 97 2.59 -11.91 7.36
C GLY A 97 2.89 -11.68 5.89
N THR A 98 1.90 -11.14 5.19
CA THR A 98 2.06 -10.80 3.79
C THR A 98 3.08 -9.68 3.64
N ILE A 99 3.88 -9.77 2.59
CA ILE A 99 4.87 -8.77 2.22
C ILE A 99 4.33 -8.02 1.01
N TRP A 100 4.38 -6.70 1.08
CA TRP A 100 3.70 -5.83 0.13
C TRP A 100 4.67 -4.92 -0.61
N ARG A 101 4.26 -4.46 -1.80
CA ARG A 101 4.86 -3.29 -2.43
C ARG A 101 3.79 -2.24 -2.72
N LEU A 102 4.21 -0.99 -2.69
CA LEU A 102 3.40 0.13 -3.14
C LEU A 102 3.57 0.22 -4.67
N THR A 103 2.45 0.27 -5.39
CA THR A 103 2.51 0.29 -6.86
C THR A 103 2.98 1.64 -7.40
N PHE A 104 2.84 2.69 -6.60
CA PHE A 104 3.19 4.05 -7.00
C PHE A 104 4.61 4.45 -6.59
N LYS A 105 5.40 3.51 -6.13
CA LYS A 105 6.82 3.72 -5.81
C LYS A 105 7.65 2.67 -6.53
N LYS A 106 8.87 3.03 -6.88
CA LYS A 106 9.80 2.06 -7.48
C LYS A 106 10.28 1.08 -6.42
N THR A 107 10.68 -0.09 -6.87
CA THR A 107 11.41 -1.04 -6.03
C THR A 107 12.89 -0.96 -6.38
N ASN A 108 13.72 -1.75 -5.72
CA ASN A 108 15.14 -1.81 -6.05
C ASN A 108 15.41 -2.40 -7.44
N LYS A 109 14.44 -3.15 -7.98
CA LYS A 109 14.61 -3.84 -9.25
C LYS A 109 13.76 -3.24 -10.37
N ASP A 110 12.60 -2.67 -10.02
CA ASP A 110 11.59 -2.31 -11.00
C ASP A 110 11.08 -0.90 -10.79
N ILE A 111 10.58 -0.31 -11.87
CA ILE A 111 9.91 0.97 -11.81
C ILE A 111 8.52 0.81 -11.18
N SER A 112 7.90 1.92 -10.82
CA SER A 112 6.52 1.90 -10.31
C SER A 112 5.56 1.44 -11.41
N THR A 113 4.61 0.58 -11.03
CA THR A 113 3.62 0.05 -11.98
C THR A 113 2.36 0.90 -12.04
N ASN A 114 2.09 1.68 -10.99
CA ASN A 114 0.96 2.60 -10.90
C ASN A 114 -0.37 1.95 -11.31
N ASP A 115 -0.64 0.79 -10.74
CA ASP A 115 -1.84 0.00 -11.08
C ASP A 115 -3.13 0.81 -10.89
N TRP A 116 -3.15 1.75 -9.95
CA TRP A 116 -4.30 2.58 -9.67
C TRP A 116 -4.77 3.38 -10.88
N LYS A 117 -3.90 3.65 -11.84
CA LYS A 117 -4.27 4.39 -13.05
C LYS A 117 -5.26 3.62 -13.93
N ARG A 118 -5.29 2.30 -13.81
CA ARG A 118 -6.18 1.43 -14.58
C ARG A 118 -7.47 1.08 -13.83
N PHE A 119 -7.73 1.73 -12.71
CA PHE A 119 -8.94 1.48 -11.92
C PHE A 119 -10.18 1.77 -12.76
N ASP A 120 -11.11 0.81 -12.77
CA ASP A 120 -12.39 0.93 -13.49
C ASP A 120 -13.48 1.20 -12.47
N LYS A 121 -14.06 2.39 -12.53
CA LYS A 121 -15.12 2.81 -11.62
C LYS A 121 -16.33 1.89 -11.67
N ASN A 122 -16.68 1.40 -12.87
CA ASN A 122 -17.85 0.54 -13.04
C ASN A 122 -17.65 -0.84 -12.43
N LYS A 123 -16.43 -1.34 -12.44
CA LYS A 123 -16.08 -2.62 -11.83
C LYS A 123 -15.60 -2.50 -10.41
N ASN A 124 -15.34 -1.27 -9.98
CA ASN A 124 -14.84 -0.96 -8.65
C ASN A 124 -13.52 -1.68 -8.34
N ARG A 125 -12.69 -1.85 -9.37
CA ARG A 125 -11.38 -2.49 -9.23
C ARG A 125 -10.54 -2.25 -10.47
N VAL A 126 -9.26 -2.57 -10.37
CA VAL A 126 -8.38 -2.67 -11.55
C VAL A 126 -8.73 -3.99 -12.24
N PRO A 127 -9.22 -3.95 -13.50
CA PRO A 127 -9.83 -5.15 -14.09
C PRO A 127 -8.87 -6.29 -14.40
N ASP A 128 -7.60 -5.99 -14.64
CA ASP A 128 -6.62 -7.00 -15.04
C ASP A 128 -5.90 -7.66 -13.86
N LEU A 129 -6.28 -7.31 -12.63
CA LEU A 129 -5.73 -7.98 -11.44
C LEU A 129 -6.50 -9.27 -11.18
N GLU A 130 -5.77 -10.32 -10.82
CA GLU A 130 -6.42 -11.55 -10.40
C GLU A 130 -7.13 -11.35 -9.06
N PRO A 131 -8.17 -12.14 -8.76
CA PRO A 131 -8.80 -12.07 -7.44
C PRO A 131 -7.79 -12.39 -6.34
N TYR A 132 -7.87 -11.64 -5.25
CA TYR A 132 -6.92 -11.79 -4.15
C TYR A 132 -6.86 -13.23 -3.63
N GLU A 133 -8.00 -13.91 -3.59
CA GLU A 133 -8.10 -15.28 -3.08
C GLU A 133 -7.37 -16.30 -3.93
N THR A 134 -7.12 -15.98 -5.20
CA THR A 134 -6.47 -16.91 -6.14
C THR A 134 -4.98 -16.67 -6.28
N ILE A 135 -4.44 -15.65 -5.64
CA ILE A 135 -3.01 -15.39 -5.68
C ILE A 135 -2.28 -16.54 -4.99
N ASP A 136 -1.20 -16.98 -5.62
CA ASP A 136 -0.40 -18.08 -5.08
C ASP A 136 0.13 -17.75 -3.69
N ARG A 137 -0.09 -18.68 -2.76
CA ARG A 137 0.28 -18.51 -1.36
C ARG A 137 1.51 -19.32 -0.97
N THR A 138 2.24 -19.84 -1.94
CA THR A 138 3.46 -20.56 -1.64
C THR A 138 4.61 -19.60 -1.42
N PHE A 139 5.24 -19.77 -0.33
CA PHE A 139 6.45 -19.03 0.01
C PHE A 139 7.67 -19.90 -0.25
#